data_bb2bad05280a3ca8523c882d6d4d3890
#
_entry.id   bb2bad05280a3ca8523c882d6d4d3890
#
_cell.length_a   1.000
_cell.length_b   1.000
_cell.length_c   1.000
_cell.angle_alpha   90.00
_cell.angle_beta   90.00
_cell.angle_gamma   90.00
#
_symmetry.space_group_name_H-M   'P 1'
#
loop_
_entity.id
_entity.type
_entity.pdbx_description
1 polymer ?
#
loop_
_entity_poly.entity_id
_entity_poly.type
_entity_poly.pdbx_seq_one_letter_code
_entity_poly.pdbx_strand_id
1 'polypeptide(L)'
;MMRHDNRKIALIGTGMVGMSYAYSLLNQNVCDELVLIDVNKKRALGEAMDLNHGLAFSSSNMKIYAGGYDDCTDADIVVICAGVAQKPGETRLDLLKRNTEVFQSIIE
;
A
#
# COMPACT_ATOMS: atom_id res chain seq x y z
N MET A 1 -1.55 -10.59 29.85
CA MET A 1 -2.21 -9.92 28.73
C MET A 1 -1.68 -10.43 27.40
N MET A 2 -2.57 -10.78 26.56
CA MET A 2 -2.16 -11.21 25.22
C MET A 2 -1.79 -10.01 24.38
N ARG A 3 -0.57 -9.95 23.97
CA ARG A 3 -0.07 -8.88 23.14
C ARG A 3 -0.11 -9.29 21.68
N HIS A 4 -0.49 -8.36 20.83
CA HIS A 4 -0.44 -8.57 19.40
C HIS A 4 1.02 -8.42 18.94
N ASP A 5 1.65 -9.54 18.59
CA ASP A 5 3.06 -9.56 18.25
C ASP A 5 3.37 -9.22 16.82
N ASN A 6 2.38 -9.27 15.94
CA ASN A 6 2.54 -9.02 14.52
C ASN A 6 1.81 -7.74 14.11
N ARG A 7 2.58 -6.69 13.90
CA ARG A 7 2.03 -5.40 13.45
C ARG A 7 1.92 -5.41 11.95
N LYS A 8 0.70 -5.36 11.46
CA LYS A 8 0.41 -5.46 10.03
C LYS A 8 -0.15 -4.17 9.48
N ILE A 9 0.40 -3.72 8.37
CA ILE A 9 -0.09 -2.56 7.63
C ILE A 9 -0.51 -3.00 6.24
N ALA A 10 -1.72 -2.60 5.83
CA ALA A 10 -2.20 -2.82 4.47
C ALA A 10 -2.11 -1.49 3.71
N LEU A 11 -1.37 -1.49 2.62
CA LEU A 11 -1.21 -0.31 1.77
C LEU A 11 -1.97 -0.52 0.48
N ILE A 12 -2.98 0.31 0.25
CA ILE A 12 -3.80 0.26 -0.95
C ILE A 12 -3.37 1.37 -1.88
N GLY A 13 -2.86 1.01 -3.04
CA GLY A 13 -2.30 1.93 -4.02
C GLY A 13 -0.78 1.88 -4.01
N THR A 14 -0.19 1.38 -5.11
CA THR A 14 1.26 1.19 -5.22
C THR A 14 1.88 2.15 -6.24
N GLY A 15 1.30 3.34 -6.39
CA GLY A 15 1.89 4.41 -7.18
C GLY A 15 3.05 5.06 -6.43
N MET A 16 3.51 6.21 -6.93
CA MET A 16 4.70 6.86 -6.37
C MET A 16 4.54 7.22 -4.89
N VAL A 17 3.39 7.76 -4.50
CA VAL A 17 3.16 8.15 -3.10
C VAL A 17 3.12 6.92 -2.19
N GLY A 18 2.37 5.89 -2.61
CA GLY A 18 2.26 4.67 -1.84
C GLY A 18 3.61 3.99 -1.66
N MET A 19 4.40 3.93 -2.71
CA MET A 19 5.72 3.29 -2.63
C MET A 19 6.71 4.10 -1.80
N SER A 20 6.62 5.43 -1.83
CA SER A 20 7.45 6.27 -0.95
C SER A 20 7.14 5.97 0.51
N TYR A 21 5.87 5.79 0.83
CA TYR A 21 5.44 5.41 2.18
C TYR A 21 5.99 4.03 2.55
N ALA A 22 5.89 3.07 1.63
CA ALA A 22 6.38 1.71 1.86
C ALA A 22 7.88 1.68 2.14
N TYR A 23 8.66 2.43 1.38
CA TYR A 23 10.11 2.53 1.60
C TYR A 23 10.42 3.15 2.96
N SER A 24 9.64 4.15 3.39
CA SER A 24 9.81 4.74 4.72
C SER A 24 9.55 3.72 5.82
N LEU A 25 8.51 2.90 5.66
CA LEU A 25 8.22 1.85 6.63
C LEU A 25 9.35 0.84 6.71
N LEU A 26 9.89 0.46 5.56
CA LEU A 26 10.99 -0.48 5.49
C LEU A 26 12.22 0.05 6.21
N ASN A 27 12.57 1.31 5.95
CA ASN A 27 13.76 1.92 6.54
C ASN A 27 13.62 2.13 8.05
N GLN A 28 12.42 2.40 8.52
CA GLN A 28 12.19 2.65 9.95
C GLN A 28 11.84 1.38 10.73
N ASN A 29 11.56 0.30 10.05
CA ASN A 29 11.24 -0.99 10.66
C ASN A 29 10.11 -0.88 11.68
N VAL A 30 9.00 -0.22 11.29
CA VAL A 30 7.90 0.07 12.20
C VAL A 30 6.79 -0.97 12.19
N CYS A 31 6.80 -1.90 11.25
CA CYS A 31 5.81 -2.97 11.21
C CYS A 31 6.48 -4.30 10.86
N ASP A 32 5.75 -5.38 11.12
CA ASP A 32 6.27 -6.73 10.89
C ASP A 32 5.78 -7.31 9.58
N GLU A 33 4.66 -6.82 9.10
CA GLU A 33 4.03 -7.33 7.88
C GLU A 33 3.46 -6.16 7.08
N LEU A 34 3.74 -6.13 5.79
CA LEU A 34 3.23 -5.11 4.88
C LEU A 34 2.62 -5.80 3.67
N VAL A 35 1.33 -5.62 3.46
CA VAL A 35 0.66 -6.14 2.26
C VAL A 35 0.39 -4.99 1.30
N LEU A 36 0.78 -5.18 0.04
CA LEU A 36 0.57 -4.20 -1.02
C LEU A 36 -0.66 -4.61 -1.83
N ILE A 37 -1.60 -3.71 -1.96
CA ILE A 37 -2.86 -3.97 -2.66
C ILE A 37 -3.03 -2.93 -3.75
N ASP A 38 -3.30 -3.38 -4.97
CA ASP A 38 -3.54 -2.49 -6.11
C ASP A 38 -4.49 -3.19 -7.07
N VAL A 39 -5.34 -2.41 -7.75
CA VAL A 39 -6.18 -2.97 -8.81
C VAL A 39 -5.31 -3.57 -9.91
N ASN A 40 -4.13 -3.01 -10.13
CA ASN A 40 -3.12 -3.60 -11.00
C ASN A 40 -2.29 -4.58 -10.17
N LYS A 41 -2.70 -5.83 -10.16
CA LYS A 41 -2.06 -6.88 -9.36
C LYS A 41 -0.62 -7.14 -9.77
N LYS A 42 -0.29 -6.98 -11.04
CA LYS A 42 1.09 -7.16 -11.52
C LYS A 42 2.00 -6.08 -10.97
N ARG A 43 1.49 -4.84 -10.86
CA ARG A 43 2.25 -3.74 -10.26
C ARG A 43 2.53 -4.02 -8.78
N ALA A 44 1.50 -4.43 -8.04
CA ALA A 44 1.67 -4.73 -6.62
C ALA A 44 2.70 -5.84 -6.42
N LEU A 45 2.63 -6.89 -7.22
CA LEU A 45 3.58 -7.99 -7.14
C LEU A 45 5.01 -7.53 -7.47
N GLY A 46 5.18 -6.75 -8.53
CA GLY A 46 6.49 -6.22 -8.92
C GLY A 46 7.10 -5.35 -7.84
N GLU A 47 6.29 -4.46 -7.24
CA GLU A 47 6.76 -3.58 -6.18
C GLU A 47 7.11 -4.37 -4.92
N ALA A 48 6.34 -5.42 -4.60
CA ALA A 48 6.65 -6.28 -3.45
C ALA A 48 8.00 -6.97 -3.67
N MET A 49 8.28 -7.44 -4.89
CA MET A 49 9.55 -8.05 -5.21
C MET A 49 10.72 -7.07 -5.06
N ASP A 50 10.54 -5.84 -5.51
CA ASP A 50 11.57 -4.81 -5.39
C ASP A 50 11.87 -4.50 -3.93
N LEU A 51 10.84 -4.38 -3.09
CA LEU A 51 11.02 -4.12 -1.68
C LEU A 51 11.73 -5.29 -0.99
N ASN A 52 11.38 -6.52 -1.36
CA ASN A 52 12.03 -7.71 -0.79
C ASN A 52 13.50 -7.79 -1.17
N HIS A 53 13.86 -7.34 -2.37
CA HIS A 53 15.26 -7.25 -2.74
C HIS A 53 15.99 -6.26 -1.85
N GLY A 54 15.36 -5.15 -1.50
CA GLY A 54 15.93 -4.16 -0.60
C GLY A 54 16.09 -4.68 0.83
N LEU A 55 15.23 -5.61 1.24
CA LEU A 55 15.30 -6.20 2.58
C LEU A 55 16.63 -6.91 2.81
N ALA A 56 17.22 -7.48 1.78
CA ALA A 56 18.50 -8.19 1.88
C ALA A 56 19.61 -7.29 2.40
N PHE A 57 19.47 -5.97 2.20
CA PHE A 57 20.47 -4.98 2.63
C PHE A 57 19.99 -4.12 3.79
N SER A 58 18.88 -4.49 4.41
CA SER A 58 18.26 -3.78 5.51
C SER A 58 18.34 -4.61 6.78
N SER A 59 18.25 -3.94 7.93
CA SER A 59 18.13 -4.63 9.22
C SER A 59 16.71 -5.11 9.51
N SER A 60 15.78 -4.82 8.62
CA SER A 60 14.37 -5.17 8.82
C SER A 60 14.09 -6.64 8.50
N ASN A 61 13.21 -7.24 9.29
CA ASN A 61 12.70 -8.60 9.04
C ASN A 61 11.25 -8.56 8.57
N MET A 62 10.84 -7.43 8.01
CA MET A 62 9.47 -7.23 7.57
C MET A 62 9.07 -8.22 6.48
N LYS A 63 7.88 -8.78 6.61
CA LYS A 63 7.30 -9.63 5.58
C LYS A 63 6.52 -8.76 4.61
N ILE A 64 6.88 -8.76 3.34
CA ILE A 64 6.26 -7.92 2.30
C ILE A 64 5.71 -8.79 1.20
N TYR A 65 4.44 -8.59 0.86
CA TYR A 65 3.80 -9.37 -0.21
C TYR A 65 2.66 -8.59 -0.85
N ALA A 66 2.30 -9.00 -2.07
CA ALA A 66 1.14 -8.48 -2.76
C ALA A 66 -0.09 -9.29 -2.35
N GLY A 67 -1.19 -8.63 -2.08
CA GLY A 67 -2.41 -9.30 -1.65
C GLY A 67 -3.67 -8.63 -2.17
N GLY A 68 -4.79 -9.01 -1.63
CA GLY A 68 -6.10 -8.47 -1.97
C GLY A 68 -6.77 -7.81 -0.77
N TYR A 69 -7.98 -7.32 -0.99
CA TYR A 69 -8.72 -6.62 0.07
C TYR A 69 -9.01 -7.51 1.28
N ASP A 70 -9.07 -8.81 1.08
CA ASP A 70 -9.27 -9.75 2.19
C ASP A 70 -8.14 -9.67 3.21
N ASP A 71 -6.96 -9.26 2.77
CA ASP A 71 -5.80 -9.14 3.64
C ASP A 71 -5.89 -7.94 4.58
N CYS A 72 -6.87 -7.07 4.39
CA CYS A 72 -7.10 -5.95 5.31
C CYS A 72 -7.79 -6.37 6.59
N THR A 73 -8.38 -7.56 6.62
CA THR A 73 -9.22 -8.02 7.74
C THR A 73 -8.49 -8.00 9.07
N ASP A 74 -7.22 -8.40 9.07
CA ASP A 74 -6.41 -8.47 10.27
C ASP A 74 -5.32 -7.40 10.32
N ALA A 75 -5.43 -6.39 9.47
CA ALA A 75 -4.46 -5.29 9.47
C ALA A 75 -4.73 -4.34 10.63
N ASP A 76 -3.66 -3.88 11.26
CA ASP A 76 -3.75 -2.89 12.33
C ASP A 76 -4.00 -1.50 11.77
N ILE A 77 -3.43 -1.21 10.61
CA ILE A 77 -3.58 0.08 9.93
C ILE A 77 -3.78 -0.19 8.44
N VAL A 78 -4.74 0.52 7.85
CA VAL A 78 -4.96 0.50 6.41
C VAL A 78 -4.68 1.89 5.87
N VAL A 79 -3.73 1.98 4.96
CA VAL A 79 -3.34 3.25 4.34
C VAL A 79 -3.79 3.24 2.89
N ILE A 80 -4.53 4.25 2.49
CA ILE A 80 -5.07 4.35 1.14
C ILE A 80 -4.35 5.48 0.40
N CYS A 81 -3.55 5.11 -0.58
CA CYS A 81 -2.84 6.03 -1.46
C CYS A 81 -3.32 5.88 -2.91
N ALA A 82 -4.50 5.30 -3.07
CA ALA A 82 -5.07 5.09 -4.39
C ALA A 82 -5.54 6.42 -4.98
N GLY A 83 -5.60 6.47 -6.31
CA GLY A 83 -6.05 7.64 -7.02
C GLY A 83 -5.70 7.52 -8.49
N VAL A 84 -6.12 8.48 -9.27
CA VAL A 84 -5.83 8.51 -10.70
C VAL A 84 -5.17 9.83 -11.05
N ALA A 85 -4.28 9.81 -12.03
CA ALA A 85 -3.60 11.02 -12.49
C ALA A 85 -4.58 11.90 -13.26
N GLN A 86 -4.34 13.21 -13.22
CA GLN A 86 -5.12 14.17 -13.97
C GLN A 86 -4.89 13.96 -15.47
N LYS A 87 -5.98 13.87 -16.22
CA LYS A 87 -5.92 13.72 -17.68
C LYS A 87 -5.73 15.08 -18.34
N PRO A 88 -5.12 15.12 -19.54
CA PRO A 88 -5.05 16.36 -20.29
C PRO A 88 -6.44 16.96 -20.50
N GLY A 89 -6.60 18.25 -20.23
CA GLY A 89 -7.87 18.94 -20.37
C GLY A 89 -8.84 18.76 -19.22
N GLU A 90 -8.52 17.91 -18.27
CA GLU A 90 -9.35 17.66 -17.09
C GLU A 90 -9.09 18.74 -16.03
N THR A 91 -10.17 19.23 -15.40
CA THR A 91 -10.02 20.18 -14.31
C THR A 91 -9.70 19.46 -13.01
N ARG A 92 -9.21 20.21 -12.01
CA ARG A 92 -8.97 19.64 -10.69
C ARG A 92 -10.26 19.12 -10.04
N LEU A 93 -11.39 19.76 -10.34
CA LEU A 93 -12.68 19.31 -9.82
C LEU A 93 -13.08 17.96 -10.43
N ASP A 94 -12.84 17.77 -11.74
CA ASP A 94 -13.09 16.50 -12.39
C ASP A 94 -12.21 15.40 -11.82
N LEU A 95 -10.94 15.71 -11.56
CA LEU A 95 -10.00 14.78 -10.94
C LEU A 95 -10.48 14.39 -9.54
N LEU A 96 -10.96 15.35 -8.76
CA LEU A 96 -11.47 15.10 -7.42
C LEU A 96 -12.66 14.14 -7.47
N LYS A 97 -13.56 14.32 -8.42
CA LYS A 97 -14.70 13.43 -8.59
C LYS A 97 -14.25 11.99 -8.88
N ARG A 98 -13.31 11.82 -9.81
CA ARG A 98 -12.80 10.49 -10.14
C ARG A 98 -12.12 9.83 -8.96
N ASN A 99 -11.32 10.59 -8.20
CA ASN A 99 -10.64 10.06 -7.03
C ASN A 99 -11.63 9.70 -5.92
N THR A 100 -12.69 10.49 -5.76
CA THR A 100 -13.73 10.18 -4.79
C THR A 100 -14.40 8.85 -5.13
N GLU A 101 -14.68 8.60 -6.39
CA GLU A 101 -15.25 7.34 -6.84
C GLU A 101 -14.32 6.16 -6.56
N VAL A 102 -13.01 6.36 -6.81
CA VAL A 102 -12.01 5.32 -6.51
C VAL A 102 -12.00 4.98 -5.02
N PHE A 103 -11.92 5.98 -4.16
CA PHE A 103 -11.91 5.76 -2.72
C PHE A 103 -13.20 5.10 -2.24
N GLN A 104 -14.32 5.52 -2.78
CA GLN A 104 -15.61 4.94 -2.44
C GLN A 104 -15.65 3.44 -2.78
N SER A 105 -15.14 3.07 -3.95
CA SER A 105 -15.10 1.66 -4.36
C SER A 105 -14.19 0.82 -3.47
N ILE A 106 -13.12 1.40 -2.94
CA ILE A 106 -12.20 0.70 -2.04
C ILE A 106 -12.84 0.46 -0.68
N ILE A 107 -13.56 1.45 -0.16
CA ILE A 107 -14.13 1.38 1.18
C ILE A 107 -15.34 0.45 1.22
N GLU A 108 -16.09 0.36 0.14
CA GLU A 108 -17.20 -0.58 0.05
C GLU A 108 -16.67 -2.00 -0.10
#